data_aa01e00f3b82ef83bdb7ab42b8941b06
#
_entry.id   aa01e00f3b82ef83bdb7ab42b8941b06
#
_cell.length_a   1.000
_cell.length_b   1.000
_cell.length_c   1.000
_cell.angle_alpha   90.00
_cell.angle_beta   90.00
_cell.angle_gamma   90.00
#
_symmetry.space_group_name_H-M   'P 1'
#
loop_
_entity.id
_entity.type
_entity.pdbx_description
1 polymer ?
#
loop_
_entity_poly.entity_id
_entity_poly.type
_entity_poly.pdbx_seq_one_letter_code
_entity_poly.pdbx_strand_id
1 'polypeptide(L)'
;MTSVIGPHNGEHGVSGRRPSRLVYSEAPILIYWETTRACDLACRHCRAEAHAERDPNELTTSEGKALLEKLRGFGKRAPHLVLTGGDPLKRPDFFTLLEHSAKLGFRLSVAPSGTDALTQEVLRRFKNCGVESISLSFDGSTPERHDGFRGVPGCFVRTVEAARAARAEGLDLQINSLVTMQTREDLPEIYRLVSGLDVMRWSLFFLIQVGRGQGLREISPEEVESVHNWLYDLSKEAPFAIATTEAPHFRRVALTRMRAEGIPLAKIRETPVGRGFGIRDGNGIMFISHTGEVYPAGFLPLVAGNVRSADVVEIYRESPVFKRIRDTAQFGGRCGRCEFRETCGGSRARAYAAYGDPLAEDPACGYQPGQMGEIAAGLQEN
;
A
#
# COMPACT_ATOMS: atom_id res chain seq x y z
N MET A 1 -2.26 3.71 0.28
CA MET A 1 -3.62 3.18 0.58
C MET A 1 -4.04 2.22 -0.52
N THR A 2 -4.52 1.02 -0.20
CA THR A 2 -4.79 -0.03 -1.20
C THR A 2 -6.28 -0.35 -1.27
N SER A 3 -6.87 -0.25 -2.46
CA SER A 3 -8.21 -0.75 -2.78
C SER A 3 -8.08 -2.01 -3.62
N VAL A 4 -8.77 -3.08 -3.28
CA VAL A 4 -8.58 -4.41 -3.88
C VAL A 4 -9.87 -4.94 -4.47
N ILE A 5 -9.80 -5.53 -5.65
CA ILE A 5 -10.88 -6.28 -6.30
C ILE A 5 -10.29 -7.52 -7.01
N GLY A 6 -11.02 -8.62 -7.06
CA GLY A 6 -10.55 -9.82 -7.75
C GLY A 6 -11.18 -11.12 -7.23
N PRO A 7 -10.81 -12.28 -7.80
CA PRO A 7 -11.37 -13.57 -7.45
C PRO A 7 -11.09 -13.96 -6.00
N HIS A 8 -12.05 -14.66 -5.40
CA HIS A 8 -11.93 -15.27 -4.09
C HIS A 8 -11.04 -16.53 -4.15
N ASN A 9 -9.73 -16.39 -4.18
CA ASN A 9 -8.83 -17.52 -3.99
C ASN A 9 -8.29 -17.48 -2.56
N GLY A 10 -8.81 -18.37 -1.73
CA GLY A 10 -8.33 -18.60 -0.37
C GLY A 10 -9.43 -18.60 0.67
N GLU A 11 -10.25 -19.67 0.69
CA GLU A 11 -10.92 -20.13 1.90
C GLU A 11 -9.85 -20.58 2.91
N HIS A 12 -9.27 -19.64 3.64
CA HIS A 12 -8.78 -19.99 4.96
C HIS A 12 -9.98 -19.87 5.88
N GLY A 13 -10.61 -21.04 6.11
CA GLY A 13 -11.75 -21.21 6.94
C GLY A 13 -11.51 -20.64 8.34
N VAL A 14 -12.21 -19.54 8.63
CA VAL A 14 -12.45 -19.07 9.99
C VAL A 14 -13.91 -19.37 10.29
N SER A 15 -14.10 -20.47 11.05
CA SER A 15 -15.38 -20.91 11.55
C SER A 15 -16.15 -19.77 12.25
N GLY A 16 -17.35 -19.50 11.80
CA GLY A 16 -18.57 -19.29 12.55
C GLY A 16 -18.65 -18.25 13.66
N ARG A 17 -17.81 -17.19 13.71
CA ARG A 17 -18.08 -15.98 14.50
C ARG A 17 -17.83 -14.77 13.61
N ARG A 18 -18.86 -13.87 13.46
CA ARG A 18 -18.62 -12.55 12.86
C ARG A 18 -17.43 -11.94 13.58
N PRO A 19 -16.32 -11.61 12.90
CA PRO A 19 -15.22 -10.94 13.58
C PRO A 19 -15.77 -9.63 14.13
N SER A 20 -15.44 -9.32 15.38
CA SER A 20 -15.72 -8.01 15.97
C SER A 20 -15.28 -6.93 14.98
N ARG A 21 -16.17 -5.98 14.70
CA ARG A 21 -15.91 -4.88 13.74
C ARG A 21 -14.56 -4.24 14.10
N LEU A 22 -13.61 -4.32 13.18
CA LEU A 22 -12.31 -3.69 13.38
C LEU A 22 -12.50 -2.17 13.44
N VAL A 23 -12.17 -1.60 14.57
CA VAL A 23 -12.18 -0.14 14.76
C VAL A 23 -10.81 0.37 14.35
N TYR A 24 -10.71 0.94 13.17
CA TYR A 24 -9.44 1.39 12.59
C TYR A 24 -8.75 2.50 13.38
N SER A 25 -9.46 3.24 14.22
CA SER A 25 -8.87 4.20 15.13
C SER A 25 -8.14 3.55 16.31
N GLU A 26 -8.53 2.32 16.69
CA GLU A 26 -7.92 1.58 17.80
C GLU A 26 -6.69 0.78 17.40
N ALA A 27 -6.70 0.22 16.19
CA ALA A 27 -5.58 -0.58 15.69
C ALA A 27 -5.45 -0.49 14.17
N PRO A 28 -4.23 -0.34 13.61
CA PRO A 28 -3.99 -0.49 12.19
C PRO A 28 -4.17 -1.96 11.79
N ILE A 29 -4.63 -2.19 10.57
CA ILE A 29 -4.63 -3.52 9.97
C ILE A 29 -3.31 -3.79 9.25
N LEU A 30 -2.61 -2.71 8.87
CA LEU A 30 -1.40 -2.74 8.06
C LEU A 30 -0.39 -1.72 8.57
N ILE A 31 0.81 -2.20 8.87
CA ILE A 31 1.94 -1.38 9.28
C ILE A 31 3.05 -1.56 8.26
N TYR A 32 3.53 -0.46 7.71
CA TYR A 32 4.76 -0.43 6.93
C TYR A 32 5.90 0.06 7.81
N TRP A 33 6.96 -0.73 7.93
CA TRP A 33 8.18 -0.29 8.56
C TRP A 33 9.30 -0.20 7.53
N GLU A 34 9.73 1.03 7.24
CA GLU A 34 10.92 1.32 6.46
C GLU A 34 12.15 1.03 7.34
N THR A 35 12.74 -0.14 7.17
CA THR A 35 13.83 -0.62 8.05
C THR A 35 15.16 0.07 7.77
N THR A 36 15.34 0.61 6.56
CA THR A 36 16.51 1.36 6.09
C THR A 36 16.15 2.23 4.89
N ARG A 37 16.87 3.30 4.63
CA ARG A 37 16.82 4.06 3.38
C ARG A 37 17.89 3.63 2.36
N ALA A 38 18.82 2.77 2.74
CA ALA A 38 19.85 2.28 1.83
C ALA A 38 19.23 1.44 0.70
N CYS A 39 19.69 1.67 -0.53
CA CYS A 39 19.25 0.95 -1.72
C CYS A 39 20.29 1.09 -2.83
N ASP A 40 20.45 0.04 -3.63
CA ASP A 40 21.33 0.07 -4.82
C ASP A 40 20.60 0.54 -6.09
N LEU A 41 19.29 0.83 -6.00
CA LEU A 41 18.52 1.39 -7.10
C LEU A 41 18.43 2.91 -7.00
N ALA A 42 18.35 3.58 -8.17
CA ALA A 42 18.22 5.03 -8.31
C ALA A 42 16.86 5.45 -8.88
N CYS A 43 15.77 4.81 -8.43
CA CYS A 43 14.43 4.98 -8.99
C CYS A 43 13.99 6.44 -9.07
N ARG A 44 13.46 6.86 -10.23
CA ARG A 44 13.01 8.25 -10.50
C ARG A 44 11.86 8.71 -9.62
N HIS A 45 11.08 7.78 -9.09
CA HIS A 45 9.88 8.04 -8.26
C HIS A 45 10.12 7.76 -6.77
N CYS A 46 11.36 7.52 -6.36
CA CYS A 46 11.63 7.06 -5.00
C CYS A 46 11.13 8.06 -3.94
N ARG A 47 10.11 7.66 -3.20
CA ARG A 47 9.55 8.42 -2.08
C ARG A 47 10.59 8.68 -0.98
N ALA A 48 11.40 7.65 -0.69
CA ALA A 48 12.39 7.69 0.38
C ALA A 48 13.66 8.45 -0.01
N GLU A 49 13.82 8.84 -1.29
CA GLU A 49 15.09 9.41 -1.79
C GLU A 49 16.28 8.52 -1.41
N ALA A 50 16.08 7.20 -1.54
CA ALA A 50 17.05 6.20 -1.14
C ALA A 50 18.42 6.43 -1.78
N HIS A 51 19.47 6.10 -1.05
CA HIS A 51 20.88 6.22 -1.45
C HIS A 51 21.64 4.94 -1.07
N ALA A 52 22.89 4.80 -1.52
CA ALA A 52 23.64 3.54 -1.37
C ALA A 52 23.98 3.20 0.10
N GLU A 53 24.15 4.21 0.94
CA GLU A 53 24.60 4.07 2.32
C GLU A 53 23.44 4.15 3.30
N ARG A 54 23.64 3.54 4.47
CA ARG A 54 22.68 3.57 5.55
C ARG A 54 22.74 4.91 6.31
N ASP A 55 21.58 5.35 6.79
CA ASP A 55 21.52 6.49 7.72
C ASP A 55 22.08 6.06 9.09
N PRO A 56 23.06 6.78 9.67
CA PRO A 56 23.61 6.46 10.98
C PRO A 56 22.57 6.55 12.10
N ASN A 57 21.44 7.24 11.89
CA ASN A 57 20.36 7.39 12.85
C ASN A 57 19.27 6.30 12.73
N GLU A 58 19.47 5.28 11.89
CA GLU A 58 18.53 4.16 11.84
C GLU A 58 18.33 3.53 13.21
N LEU A 59 17.12 3.03 13.48
CA LEU A 59 16.86 2.26 14.69
C LEU A 59 17.88 1.13 14.80
N THR A 60 18.54 1.01 15.95
CA THR A 60 19.43 -0.11 16.25
C THR A 60 18.65 -1.43 16.29
N THR A 61 19.35 -2.56 16.28
CA THR A 61 18.72 -3.88 16.44
C THR A 61 17.86 -3.97 17.70
N SER A 62 18.35 -3.41 18.81
CA SER A 62 17.63 -3.44 20.08
C SER A 62 16.39 -2.54 20.06
N GLU A 63 16.48 -1.34 19.51
CA GLU A 63 15.34 -0.43 19.31
C GLU A 63 14.29 -1.04 18.38
N GLY A 64 14.75 -1.69 17.28
CA GLY A 64 13.86 -2.39 16.36
C GLY A 64 13.10 -3.54 17.01
N LYS A 65 13.75 -4.36 17.85
CA LYS A 65 13.09 -5.41 18.64
C LYS A 65 12.09 -4.83 19.62
N ALA A 66 12.47 -3.78 20.36
CA ALA A 66 11.57 -3.10 21.29
C ALA A 66 10.34 -2.50 20.59
N LEU A 67 10.53 -1.93 19.38
CA LEU A 67 9.43 -1.47 18.55
C LEU A 67 8.48 -2.63 18.22
N LEU A 68 9.00 -3.77 17.76
CA LEU A 68 8.18 -4.94 17.40
C LEU A 68 7.38 -5.46 18.58
N GLU A 69 7.97 -5.49 19.77
CA GLU A 69 7.30 -5.86 21.01
C GLU A 69 6.14 -4.90 21.35
N LYS A 70 6.38 -3.59 21.26
CA LYS A 70 5.34 -2.57 21.47
C LYS A 70 4.20 -2.67 20.46
N LEU A 71 4.49 -2.98 19.19
CA LEU A 71 3.46 -3.17 18.15
C LEU A 71 2.47 -4.31 18.47
N ARG A 72 2.85 -5.27 19.30
CA ARG A 72 1.93 -6.30 19.83
C ARG A 72 0.86 -5.72 20.74
N GLY A 73 1.06 -4.54 21.30
CA GLY A 73 0.10 -3.83 22.16
C GLY A 73 -1.17 -3.38 21.44
N PHE A 74 -1.25 -3.43 20.10
CA PHE A 74 -2.50 -3.14 19.38
C PHE A 74 -3.63 -4.15 19.63
N GLY A 75 -3.35 -5.32 20.19
CA GLY A 75 -4.38 -6.27 20.61
C GLY A 75 -4.05 -7.73 20.29
N LYS A 76 -5.03 -8.60 20.50
CA LYS A 76 -4.85 -10.06 20.32
C LYS A 76 -4.46 -10.42 18.88
N ARG A 77 -5.06 -9.74 17.88
CA ARG A 77 -4.71 -9.91 16.47
C ARG A 77 -3.63 -8.90 16.11
N ALA A 78 -2.42 -9.38 15.83
CA ALA A 78 -1.34 -8.52 15.34
C ALA A 78 -1.73 -7.89 14.00
N PRO A 79 -1.39 -6.61 13.78
CA PRO A 79 -1.44 -6.02 12.45
C PRO A 79 -0.57 -6.80 11.47
N HIS A 80 -0.90 -6.72 10.18
CA HIS A 80 0.00 -7.22 9.13
C HIS A 80 1.21 -6.28 9.05
N LEU A 81 2.41 -6.83 9.20
CA LEU A 81 3.65 -6.07 9.15
C LEU A 81 4.33 -6.25 7.79
N VAL A 82 4.55 -5.14 7.10
CA VAL A 82 5.34 -5.09 5.86
C VAL A 82 6.70 -4.47 6.18
N LEU A 83 7.75 -5.28 6.10
CA LEU A 83 9.12 -4.80 6.20
C LEU A 83 9.59 -4.30 4.84
N THR A 84 9.90 -3.02 4.78
CA THR A 84 10.27 -2.31 3.55
C THR A 84 11.48 -1.43 3.80
N GLY A 85 11.81 -0.57 2.85
CA GLY A 85 12.91 0.39 2.97
C GLY A 85 13.22 1.07 1.65
N GLY A 86 14.46 1.44 1.50
CA GLY A 86 15.11 1.51 0.20
C GLY A 86 15.18 0.07 -0.33
N ASP A 87 16.10 -0.71 0.21
CA ASP A 87 16.11 -2.18 0.10
C ASP A 87 16.35 -2.78 1.50
N PRO A 88 15.40 -3.50 2.11
CA PRO A 88 15.58 -4.05 3.43
C PRO A 88 16.80 -4.99 3.54
N LEU A 89 17.23 -5.60 2.44
CA LEU A 89 18.41 -6.47 2.40
C LEU A 89 19.74 -5.70 2.56
N LYS A 90 19.75 -4.39 2.43
CA LYS A 90 20.92 -3.55 2.74
C LYS A 90 21.12 -3.37 4.25
N ARG A 91 20.17 -3.77 5.08
CA ARG A 91 20.26 -3.73 6.52
C ARG A 91 20.91 -5.01 7.06
N PRO A 92 22.11 -4.99 7.70
CA PRO A 92 22.87 -6.19 8.10
C PRO A 92 22.13 -7.09 9.08
N ASP A 93 21.35 -6.50 10.00
CA ASP A 93 20.56 -7.22 11.01
C ASP A 93 19.11 -7.50 10.59
N PHE A 94 18.79 -7.33 9.29
CA PHE A 94 17.43 -7.51 8.77
C PHE A 94 16.81 -8.84 9.17
N PHE A 95 17.52 -9.94 8.98
CA PHE A 95 17.03 -11.27 9.33
C PHE A 95 16.83 -11.47 10.83
N THR A 96 17.64 -10.84 11.66
CA THR A 96 17.45 -10.85 13.13
C THR A 96 16.13 -10.19 13.50
N LEU A 97 15.75 -9.10 12.85
CA LEU A 97 14.48 -8.40 13.06
C LEU A 97 13.30 -9.19 12.47
N LEU A 98 13.47 -9.78 11.30
CA LEU A 98 12.47 -10.63 10.65
C LEU A 98 12.13 -11.85 11.50
N GLU A 99 13.13 -12.59 11.99
CA GLU A 99 12.96 -13.74 12.86
C GLU A 99 12.29 -13.36 14.20
N HIS A 100 12.64 -12.18 14.74
CA HIS A 100 12.00 -11.66 15.94
C HIS A 100 10.52 -11.33 15.69
N SER A 101 10.20 -10.72 14.56
CA SER A 101 8.83 -10.43 14.14
C SER A 101 7.99 -11.71 14.01
N ALA A 102 8.57 -12.76 13.41
CA ALA A 102 7.91 -14.06 13.27
C ALA A 102 7.62 -14.71 14.64
N LYS A 103 8.59 -14.69 15.57
CA LYS A 103 8.43 -15.19 16.95
C LYS A 103 7.32 -14.46 17.71
N LEU A 104 7.12 -13.19 17.44
CA LEU A 104 6.03 -12.39 18.01
C LEU A 104 4.67 -12.67 17.37
N GLY A 105 4.60 -13.50 16.31
CA GLY A 105 3.35 -13.91 15.66
C GLY A 105 2.74 -12.85 14.75
N PHE A 106 3.56 -11.98 14.15
CA PHE A 106 3.10 -11.10 13.07
C PHE A 106 2.86 -11.90 11.79
N ARG A 107 1.85 -11.50 11.03
CA ARG A 107 1.77 -11.81 9.61
C ARG A 107 2.78 -10.94 8.88
N LEU A 108 3.63 -11.54 8.06
CA LEU A 108 4.81 -10.87 7.52
C LEU A 108 4.79 -10.80 6.00
N SER A 109 5.05 -9.61 5.48
CA SER A 109 5.44 -9.40 4.08
C SER A 109 6.75 -8.62 4.01
N VAL A 110 7.51 -8.83 2.96
CA VAL A 110 8.74 -8.10 2.69
C VAL A 110 8.64 -7.43 1.32
N ALA A 111 9.10 -6.18 1.23
CA ALA A 111 9.18 -5.42 -0.01
C ALA A 111 10.66 -5.17 -0.39
N PRO A 112 11.38 -6.18 -0.90
CA PRO A 112 12.76 -6.03 -1.33
C PRO A 112 12.86 -5.33 -2.69
N SER A 113 14.04 -4.82 -3.01
CA SER A 113 14.36 -4.33 -4.35
C SER A 113 14.82 -5.46 -5.26
N GLY A 114 14.59 -5.34 -6.58
CA GLY A 114 15.10 -6.28 -7.60
C GLY A 114 16.60 -6.09 -7.83
N THR A 115 17.42 -6.40 -6.84
CA THR A 115 18.89 -6.28 -6.84
C THR A 115 19.54 -7.65 -6.77
N ASP A 116 20.86 -7.70 -6.97
CA ASP A 116 21.65 -8.95 -6.86
C ASP A 116 21.61 -9.56 -5.43
N ALA A 117 21.23 -8.76 -4.43
CA ALA A 117 21.05 -9.23 -3.06
C ALA A 117 19.83 -10.16 -2.89
N LEU A 118 18.84 -10.08 -3.79
CA LEU A 118 17.62 -10.90 -3.72
C LEU A 118 17.82 -12.25 -4.43
N THR A 119 18.63 -13.12 -3.84
CA THR A 119 18.92 -14.45 -4.35
C THR A 119 17.83 -15.47 -4.00
N GLN A 120 17.84 -16.64 -4.67
CA GLN A 120 16.93 -17.73 -4.31
C GLN A 120 17.12 -18.19 -2.86
N GLU A 121 18.37 -18.20 -2.34
CA GLU A 121 18.63 -18.54 -0.95
C GLU A 121 17.97 -17.55 0.02
N VAL A 122 18.02 -16.26 -0.28
CA VAL A 122 17.33 -15.21 0.49
C VAL A 122 15.81 -15.43 0.47
N LEU A 123 15.23 -15.75 -0.67
CA LEU A 123 13.79 -16.04 -0.79
C LEU A 123 13.40 -17.29 0.01
N ARG A 124 14.20 -18.34 -0.04
CA ARG A 124 14.01 -19.52 0.81
C ARG A 124 14.10 -19.18 2.29
N ARG A 125 15.05 -18.34 2.67
CA ARG A 125 15.17 -17.87 4.06
C ARG A 125 13.95 -17.04 4.49
N PHE A 126 13.40 -16.19 3.61
CA PHE A 126 12.13 -15.51 3.89
C PHE A 126 11.01 -16.51 4.19
N LYS A 127 10.84 -17.53 3.35
CA LYS A 127 9.85 -18.58 3.56
C LYS A 127 10.03 -19.29 4.91
N ASN A 128 11.26 -19.67 5.22
CA ASN A 128 11.59 -20.35 6.50
C ASN A 128 11.33 -19.46 7.72
N CYS A 129 11.45 -18.13 7.58
CA CYS A 129 11.09 -17.16 8.62
C CYS A 129 9.58 -16.91 8.72
N GLY A 130 8.73 -17.56 7.91
CA GLY A 130 7.29 -17.40 7.96
C GLY A 130 6.77 -16.15 7.20
N VAL A 131 7.56 -15.60 6.27
CA VAL A 131 7.07 -14.57 5.34
C VAL A 131 5.99 -15.19 4.46
N GLU A 132 4.81 -14.56 4.43
CA GLU A 132 3.67 -15.00 3.62
C GLU A 132 3.82 -14.55 2.17
N SER A 133 4.23 -13.29 1.96
CA SER A 133 4.34 -12.70 0.62
C SER A 133 5.50 -11.73 0.50
N ILE A 134 5.97 -11.57 -0.74
CA ILE A 134 6.87 -10.48 -1.12
C ILE A 134 6.20 -9.57 -2.13
N SER A 135 6.64 -8.31 -2.20
CA SER A 135 6.24 -7.38 -3.25
C SER A 135 7.44 -6.92 -4.06
N LEU A 136 7.37 -7.13 -5.37
CA LEU A 136 8.32 -6.62 -6.35
C LEU A 136 7.65 -5.56 -7.21
N SER A 137 8.42 -4.85 -8.01
CA SER A 137 7.85 -3.77 -8.82
C SER A 137 8.26 -3.90 -10.29
N PHE A 138 7.28 -3.69 -11.18
CA PHE A 138 7.49 -3.49 -12.60
C PHE A 138 6.90 -2.14 -13.03
N ASP A 139 7.78 -1.19 -13.40
CA ASP A 139 7.36 0.14 -13.90
C ASP A 139 7.61 0.29 -15.41
N GLY A 140 7.80 -0.83 -16.09
CA GLY A 140 7.91 -0.97 -17.53
C GLY A 140 7.81 -2.43 -17.93
N SER A 141 7.23 -2.69 -19.10
CA SER A 141 7.04 -4.03 -19.67
C SER A 141 8.29 -4.57 -20.35
N THR A 142 9.29 -3.73 -20.57
CA THR A 142 10.57 -4.10 -21.22
C THR A 142 11.76 -3.65 -20.36
N PRO A 143 12.97 -4.24 -20.58
CA PRO A 143 14.19 -3.82 -19.89
C PRO A 143 14.43 -2.31 -20.02
N GLU A 144 14.29 -1.74 -21.21
CA GLU A 144 14.57 -0.32 -21.46
C GLU A 144 13.65 0.59 -20.65
N ARG A 145 12.37 0.27 -20.59
CA ARG A 145 11.38 1.06 -19.84
C ARG A 145 11.57 0.91 -18.34
N HIS A 146 11.70 -0.31 -17.86
CA HIS A 146 11.81 -0.59 -16.43
C HIS A 146 13.14 -0.08 -15.87
N ASP A 147 14.27 -0.44 -16.50
CA ASP A 147 15.61 -0.05 -16.05
C ASP A 147 15.78 1.47 -16.12
N GLY A 148 15.23 2.12 -17.16
CA GLY A 148 15.22 3.58 -17.28
C GLY A 148 14.42 4.27 -16.16
N PHE A 149 13.43 3.60 -15.59
CA PHE A 149 12.65 4.10 -14.46
C PHE A 149 13.33 3.80 -13.11
N ARG A 150 13.95 2.62 -12.98
CA ARG A 150 14.66 2.18 -11.77
C ARG A 150 16.07 2.75 -11.67
N GLY A 151 16.61 3.28 -12.77
CA GLY A 151 17.93 3.94 -12.84
C GLY A 151 19.11 2.99 -12.78
N VAL A 152 18.90 1.68 -12.96
CA VAL A 152 19.95 0.66 -12.91
C VAL A 152 19.74 -0.39 -14.00
N PRO A 153 20.70 -0.54 -14.94
CA PRO A 153 20.62 -1.56 -16.00
C PRO A 153 20.54 -2.99 -15.44
N GLY A 154 19.74 -3.83 -16.11
CA GLY A 154 19.54 -5.23 -15.76
C GLY A 154 18.56 -5.45 -14.59
N CYS A 155 17.99 -4.39 -14.01
CA CYS A 155 17.01 -4.50 -12.93
C CYS A 155 15.76 -5.28 -13.38
N PHE A 156 15.31 -5.11 -14.63
CA PHE A 156 14.18 -5.86 -15.19
C PHE A 156 14.39 -7.37 -15.13
N VAL A 157 15.52 -7.83 -15.67
CA VAL A 157 15.84 -9.27 -15.74
C VAL A 157 15.92 -9.85 -14.32
N ARG A 158 16.65 -9.19 -13.41
CA ARG A 158 16.72 -9.60 -12.00
C ARG A 158 15.36 -9.66 -11.32
N THR A 159 14.48 -8.71 -11.60
CA THR A 159 13.13 -8.68 -11.03
C THR A 159 12.27 -9.83 -11.54
N VAL A 160 12.36 -10.18 -12.84
CA VAL A 160 11.67 -11.34 -13.42
C VAL A 160 12.19 -12.66 -12.81
N GLU A 161 13.51 -12.80 -12.68
CA GLU A 161 14.13 -13.99 -12.07
C GLU A 161 13.74 -14.13 -10.60
N ALA A 162 13.78 -13.03 -9.83
CA ALA A 162 13.35 -13.02 -8.43
C ALA A 162 11.86 -13.35 -8.27
N ALA A 163 11.00 -12.84 -9.16
CA ALA A 163 9.57 -13.16 -9.16
C ALA A 163 9.32 -14.67 -9.36
N ARG A 164 9.98 -15.29 -10.34
CA ARG A 164 9.90 -16.74 -10.60
C ARG A 164 10.46 -17.55 -9.44
N ALA A 165 11.61 -17.16 -8.90
CA ALA A 165 12.22 -17.83 -7.76
C ALA A 165 11.34 -17.75 -6.50
N ALA A 166 10.70 -16.61 -6.24
CA ALA A 166 9.77 -16.45 -5.12
C ALA A 166 8.59 -17.42 -5.20
N ARG A 167 7.99 -17.56 -6.39
CA ARG A 167 6.92 -18.53 -6.60
C ARG A 167 7.41 -19.98 -6.45
N ALA A 168 8.60 -20.29 -6.91
CA ALA A 168 9.21 -21.62 -6.73
C ALA A 168 9.45 -21.96 -5.24
N GLU A 169 9.78 -20.97 -4.42
CA GLU A 169 9.92 -21.14 -2.95
C GLU A 169 8.56 -21.09 -2.21
N GLY A 170 7.43 -20.95 -2.93
CA GLY A 170 6.07 -20.94 -2.36
C GLY A 170 5.72 -19.66 -1.60
N LEU A 171 6.36 -18.54 -1.93
CA LEU A 171 5.97 -17.21 -1.45
C LEU A 171 4.85 -16.65 -2.32
N ASP A 172 3.86 -16.03 -1.71
CA ASP A 172 2.90 -15.23 -2.45
C ASP A 172 3.57 -14.00 -3.04
N LEU A 173 3.23 -13.67 -4.30
CA LEU A 173 3.85 -12.59 -5.03
C LEU A 173 2.85 -11.46 -5.28
N GLN A 174 3.19 -10.25 -4.83
CA GLN A 174 2.54 -9.02 -5.26
C GLN A 174 3.45 -8.29 -6.24
N ILE A 175 2.90 -7.80 -7.33
CA ILE A 175 3.59 -6.87 -8.22
C ILE A 175 3.02 -5.46 -8.03
N ASN A 176 3.91 -4.49 -7.94
CA ASN A 176 3.58 -3.07 -7.90
C ASN A 176 3.96 -2.42 -9.23
N SER A 177 3.11 -1.53 -9.75
CA SER A 177 3.41 -0.73 -10.93
C SER A 177 2.99 0.72 -10.70
N LEU A 178 3.86 1.65 -11.06
CA LEU A 178 3.59 3.07 -10.91
C LEU A 178 2.75 3.59 -12.08
N VAL A 179 1.74 4.40 -11.77
CA VAL A 179 0.87 5.08 -12.75
C VAL A 179 1.25 6.56 -12.81
N THR A 180 1.80 6.96 -13.94
CA THR A 180 2.21 8.34 -14.26
C THR A 180 1.92 8.64 -15.74
N MET A 181 2.11 9.88 -16.17
CA MET A 181 2.08 10.24 -17.59
C MET A 181 3.05 9.42 -18.45
N GLN A 182 4.17 8.97 -17.87
CA GLN A 182 5.21 8.23 -18.60
C GLN A 182 4.94 6.72 -18.66
N THR A 183 4.16 6.16 -17.70
CA THR A 183 3.97 4.70 -17.59
C THR A 183 2.58 4.21 -17.99
N ARG A 184 1.57 5.11 -18.04
CA ARG A 184 0.16 4.74 -18.24
C ARG A 184 -0.10 3.92 -19.52
N GLU A 185 0.58 4.27 -20.60
CA GLU A 185 0.39 3.61 -21.90
C GLU A 185 0.96 2.20 -21.93
N ASP A 186 1.88 1.88 -21.02
CA ASP A 186 2.52 0.59 -20.88
C ASP A 186 1.76 -0.38 -19.94
N LEU A 187 0.75 0.11 -19.22
CA LEU A 187 -0.01 -0.71 -18.26
C LEU A 187 -0.63 -1.97 -18.86
N PRO A 188 -1.17 -1.97 -20.10
CA PRO A 188 -1.67 -3.20 -20.72
C PRO A 188 -0.58 -4.24 -20.98
N GLU A 189 0.63 -3.81 -21.36
CA GLU A 189 1.76 -4.72 -21.57
C GLU A 189 2.32 -5.24 -20.24
N ILE A 190 2.37 -4.36 -19.22
CA ILE A 190 2.72 -4.77 -17.84
C ILE A 190 1.72 -5.80 -17.33
N TYR A 191 0.42 -5.63 -17.59
CA TYR A 191 -0.59 -6.64 -17.24
C TYR A 191 -0.30 -8.00 -17.86
N ARG A 192 0.06 -8.04 -19.16
CA ARG A 192 0.42 -9.32 -19.84
C ARG A 192 1.66 -9.96 -19.19
N LEU A 193 2.68 -9.16 -18.88
CA LEU A 193 3.87 -9.63 -18.18
C LEU A 193 3.51 -10.23 -16.81
N VAL A 194 2.73 -9.49 -16.01
CA VAL A 194 2.31 -9.89 -14.65
C VAL A 194 1.44 -11.16 -14.70
N SER A 195 0.57 -11.28 -15.70
CA SER A 195 -0.27 -12.47 -15.89
C SER A 195 0.53 -13.76 -16.13
N GLY A 196 1.75 -13.64 -16.63
CA GLY A 196 2.68 -14.77 -16.82
C GLY A 196 3.51 -15.16 -15.58
N LEU A 197 3.37 -14.46 -14.43
CA LEU A 197 4.21 -14.64 -13.26
C LEU A 197 3.53 -15.32 -12.07
N ASP A 198 2.31 -15.83 -12.22
CA ASP A 198 1.53 -16.47 -11.14
C ASP A 198 1.46 -15.61 -9.87
N VAL A 199 1.03 -14.37 -10.02
CA VAL A 199 0.95 -13.41 -8.93
C VAL A 199 -0.35 -13.57 -8.12
N MET A 200 -0.29 -13.28 -6.82
CA MET A 200 -1.48 -13.16 -5.97
C MET A 200 -2.19 -11.82 -6.22
N ARG A 201 -1.43 -10.76 -6.52
CA ARG A 201 -1.95 -9.40 -6.63
C ARG A 201 -1.10 -8.53 -7.55
N TRP A 202 -1.78 -7.73 -8.36
CA TRP A 202 -1.18 -6.58 -9.04
C TRP A 202 -1.69 -5.28 -8.42
N SER A 203 -0.78 -4.44 -7.91
CA SER A 203 -1.10 -3.19 -7.22
C SER A 203 -0.58 -1.99 -8.02
N LEU A 204 -1.50 -1.13 -8.46
CA LEU A 204 -1.16 0.08 -9.19
C LEU A 204 -1.01 1.24 -8.21
N PHE A 205 0.19 1.80 -8.18
CA PHE A 205 0.54 2.95 -7.35
C PHE A 205 0.36 4.22 -8.17
N PHE A 206 -0.63 5.01 -7.83
CA PHE A 206 -0.81 6.33 -8.46
C PHE A 206 0.18 7.31 -7.85
N LEU A 207 0.92 8.00 -8.70
CA LEU A 207 1.99 8.90 -8.28
C LEU A 207 1.51 9.88 -7.20
N ILE A 208 2.32 10.06 -6.18
CA ILE A 208 2.30 11.21 -5.28
C ILE A 208 3.60 11.95 -5.48
N GLN A 209 3.55 13.25 -5.70
CA GLN A 209 4.72 14.09 -5.95
C GLN A 209 5.49 14.39 -4.66
N VAL A 210 6.14 13.34 -4.12
CA VAL A 210 7.02 13.40 -2.95
C VAL A 210 8.38 12.80 -3.27
N GLY A 211 9.42 13.20 -2.57
CA GLY A 211 10.79 12.77 -2.83
C GLY A 211 11.18 12.99 -4.28
N ARG A 212 11.91 12.05 -4.89
CA ARG A 212 12.29 12.14 -6.32
C ARG A 212 11.09 12.13 -7.29
N GLY A 213 9.93 11.64 -6.83
CA GLY A 213 8.69 11.65 -7.59
C GLY A 213 8.17 13.05 -7.94
N GLN A 214 8.64 14.11 -7.28
CA GLN A 214 8.33 15.51 -7.62
C GLN A 214 8.71 15.89 -9.05
N GLY A 215 9.71 15.22 -9.64
CA GLY A 215 10.13 15.42 -11.03
C GLY A 215 9.25 14.72 -12.07
N LEU A 216 8.20 14.00 -11.64
CA LEU A 216 7.30 13.28 -12.54
C LEU A 216 5.93 13.97 -12.60
N ARG A 217 5.14 13.61 -13.63
CA ARG A 217 3.79 14.16 -13.82
C ARG A 217 2.73 13.12 -13.54
N GLU A 218 1.74 13.49 -12.71
CA GLU A 218 0.53 12.73 -12.53
C GLU A 218 -0.31 12.72 -13.82
N ILE A 219 -1.14 11.71 -14.01
CA ILE A 219 -2.17 11.67 -15.04
C ILE A 219 -3.35 12.57 -14.63
N SER A 220 -4.13 13.02 -15.60
CA SER A 220 -5.30 13.89 -15.33
C SER A 220 -6.40 13.15 -14.56
N PRO A 221 -7.33 13.88 -13.90
CA PRO A 221 -8.48 13.26 -13.22
C PRO A 221 -9.32 12.38 -14.16
N GLU A 222 -9.49 12.77 -15.42
CA GLU A 222 -10.23 12.03 -16.44
C GLU A 222 -9.48 10.73 -16.81
N GLU A 223 -8.16 10.80 -16.91
CA GLU A 223 -7.32 9.62 -17.16
C GLU A 223 -7.31 8.68 -15.96
N VAL A 224 -7.30 9.20 -14.73
CA VAL A 224 -7.45 8.39 -13.52
C VAL A 224 -8.79 7.64 -13.53
N GLU A 225 -9.87 8.31 -13.91
CA GLU A 225 -11.20 7.71 -14.02
C GLU A 225 -11.21 6.61 -15.10
N SER A 226 -10.58 6.85 -16.24
CA SER A 226 -10.45 5.89 -17.34
C SER A 226 -9.65 4.65 -16.91
N VAL A 227 -8.52 4.85 -16.24
CA VAL A 227 -7.72 3.73 -15.69
C VAL A 227 -8.51 2.93 -14.67
N HIS A 228 -9.28 3.58 -13.79
CA HIS A 228 -10.09 2.88 -12.80
C HIS A 228 -11.20 2.03 -13.44
N ASN A 229 -11.88 2.55 -14.46
CA ASN A 229 -12.87 1.77 -15.19
C ASN A 229 -12.25 0.56 -15.89
N TRP A 230 -11.10 0.75 -16.56
CA TRP A 230 -10.34 -0.34 -17.15
C TRP A 230 -9.92 -1.40 -16.11
N LEU A 231 -9.41 -0.98 -14.94
CA LEU A 231 -9.04 -1.90 -13.87
C LEU A 231 -10.24 -2.67 -13.30
N TYR A 232 -11.41 -2.01 -13.21
CA TYR A 232 -12.63 -2.68 -12.79
C TYR A 232 -13.02 -3.79 -13.79
N ASP A 233 -13.02 -3.50 -15.09
CA ASP A 233 -13.35 -4.50 -16.12
C ASP A 233 -12.32 -5.62 -16.11
N LEU A 234 -11.04 -5.30 -16.04
CA LEU A 234 -9.95 -6.26 -15.97
C LEU A 234 -10.04 -7.18 -14.74
N SER A 235 -10.50 -6.66 -13.61
CA SER A 235 -10.64 -7.45 -12.37
C SER A 235 -11.65 -8.58 -12.43
N LYS A 236 -12.53 -8.60 -13.45
CA LYS A 236 -13.50 -9.67 -13.67
C LYS A 236 -12.87 -10.89 -14.36
N GLU A 237 -11.76 -10.68 -15.08
CA GLU A 237 -11.10 -11.68 -15.89
C GLU A 237 -9.72 -12.08 -15.33
N ALA A 238 -9.09 -11.18 -14.56
CA ALA A 238 -7.76 -11.41 -14.01
C ALA A 238 -7.74 -12.60 -13.04
N PRO A 239 -6.75 -13.52 -13.16
CA PRO A 239 -6.61 -14.65 -12.25
C PRO A 239 -6.08 -14.25 -10.86
N PHE A 240 -5.82 -12.99 -10.64
CA PHE A 240 -5.26 -12.40 -9.41
C PHE A 240 -6.04 -11.16 -8.97
N ALA A 241 -5.84 -10.74 -7.73
CA ALA A 241 -6.46 -9.53 -7.22
C ALA A 241 -5.82 -8.28 -7.85
N ILE A 242 -6.66 -7.30 -8.24
CA ILE A 242 -6.22 -5.97 -8.66
C ILE A 242 -6.39 -5.00 -7.51
N ALA A 243 -5.38 -4.18 -7.27
CA ALA A 243 -5.38 -3.21 -6.19
C ALA A 243 -4.90 -1.85 -6.67
N THR A 244 -5.34 -0.78 -6.01
CA THR A 244 -4.81 0.57 -6.20
C THR A 244 -4.23 1.09 -4.90
N THR A 245 -3.10 1.80 -4.98
CA THR A 245 -2.47 2.51 -3.87
C THR A 245 -2.45 4.00 -4.20
N GLU A 246 -2.75 4.84 -3.22
CA GLU A 246 -2.93 6.29 -3.36
C GLU A 246 -4.03 6.71 -4.36
N ALA A 247 -4.97 5.82 -4.63
CA ALA A 247 -6.15 6.06 -5.46
C ALA A 247 -7.42 5.44 -4.83
N PRO A 248 -7.85 5.92 -3.65
CA PRO A 248 -8.99 5.35 -2.93
C PRO A 248 -10.31 5.53 -3.66
N HIS A 249 -10.39 6.47 -4.60
CA HIS A 249 -11.56 6.69 -5.43
C HIS A 249 -11.87 5.52 -6.39
N PHE A 250 -10.96 4.57 -6.60
CA PHE A 250 -11.27 3.28 -7.20
C PHE A 250 -12.42 2.54 -6.48
N ARG A 251 -12.54 2.69 -5.15
CA ARG A 251 -13.66 2.11 -4.38
C ARG A 251 -14.99 2.68 -4.81
N ARG A 252 -15.04 4.00 -5.08
CA ARG A 252 -16.25 4.64 -5.62
C ARG A 252 -16.60 4.07 -6.98
N VAL A 253 -15.63 3.99 -7.91
CA VAL A 253 -15.83 3.43 -9.24
C VAL A 253 -16.35 2.01 -9.15
N ALA A 254 -15.68 1.15 -8.39
CA ALA A 254 -16.09 -0.24 -8.21
C ALA A 254 -17.49 -0.38 -7.60
N LEU A 255 -17.79 0.40 -6.54
CA LEU A 255 -19.12 0.42 -5.92
C LEU A 255 -20.19 0.83 -6.92
N THR A 256 -19.98 1.92 -7.66
CA THR A 256 -20.91 2.44 -8.66
C THR A 256 -21.17 1.42 -9.76
N ARG A 257 -20.11 0.81 -10.30
CA ARG A 257 -20.20 -0.21 -11.35
C ARG A 257 -20.95 -1.46 -10.86
N MET A 258 -20.60 -1.97 -9.68
CA MET A 258 -21.29 -3.12 -9.07
C MET A 258 -22.78 -2.83 -8.83
N ARG A 259 -23.12 -1.63 -8.38
CA ARG A 259 -24.53 -1.23 -8.19
C ARG A 259 -25.28 -1.13 -9.52
N ALA A 260 -24.66 -0.55 -10.54
CA ALA A 260 -25.23 -0.49 -11.90
C ALA A 260 -25.45 -1.90 -12.51
N GLU A 261 -24.63 -2.88 -12.13
CA GLU A 261 -24.78 -4.29 -12.50
C GLU A 261 -25.82 -5.03 -11.63
N GLY A 262 -26.54 -4.33 -10.74
CA GLY A 262 -27.57 -4.89 -9.89
C GLY A 262 -27.08 -5.64 -8.65
N ILE A 263 -25.78 -5.56 -8.32
CA ILE A 263 -25.24 -6.25 -7.14
C ILE A 263 -25.72 -5.54 -5.87
N PRO A 264 -26.40 -6.24 -4.92
CA PRO A 264 -26.85 -5.65 -3.67
C PRO A 264 -25.68 -5.16 -2.81
N LEU A 265 -25.90 -4.06 -2.06
CA LEU A 265 -24.85 -3.47 -1.21
C LEU A 265 -24.29 -4.47 -0.17
N ALA A 266 -25.15 -5.32 0.38
CA ALA A 266 -24.73 -6.39 1.31
C ALA A 266 -23.66 -7.31 0.69
N LYS A 267 -23.85 -7.69 -0.58
CA LYS A 267 -22.88 -8.49 -1.33
C LYS A 267 -21.60 -7.71 -1.64
N ILE A 268 -21.74 -6.42 -1.99
CA ILE A 268 -20.57 -5.56 -2.24
C ILE A 268 -19.70 -5.46 -0.98
N ARG A 269 -20.29 -5.32 0.21
CA ARG A 269 -19.57 -5.28 1.49
C ARG A 269 -18.78 -6.55 1.78
N GLU A 270 -19.16 -7.69 1.23
CA GLU A 270 -18.45 -8.97 1.34
C GLU A 270 -17.25 -9.07 0.38
N THR A 271 -17.17 -8.21 -0.64
CA THR A 271 -16.03 -8.19 -1.57
C THR A 271 -14.76 -7.60 -0.94
N PRO A 272 -13.58 -7.86 -1.51
CA PRO A 272 -12.36 -7.20 -1.05
C PRO A 272 -12.43 -5.67 -1.07
N VAL A 273 -13.09 -5.08 -2.08
CA VAL A 273 -13.28 -3.63 -2.16
C VAL A 273 -14.18 -3.12 -1.04
N GLY A 274 -15.26 -3.83 -0.75
CA GLY A 274 -16.20 -3.48 0.31
C GLY A 274 -15.59 -3.60 1.70
N ARG A 275 -14.78 -4.65 1.94
CA ARG A 275 -14.01 -4.78 3.19
C ARG A 275 -12.97 -3.68 3.38
N GLY A 276 -12.55 -3.03 2.28
CA GLY A 276 -11.63 -1.91 2.30
C GLY A 276 -12.28 -0.55 2.51
N PHE A 277 -13.60 -0.45 2.64
CA PHE A 277 -14.28 0.82 2.86
C PHE A 277 -13.78 1.50 4.14
N GLY A 278 -13.48 2.79 4.04
CA GLY A 278 -12.96 3.59 5.14
C GLY A 278 -11.48 3.43 5.45
N ILE A 279 -10.77 2.43 4.89
CA ILE A 279 -9.32 2.33 5.05
C ILE A 279 -8.67 3.45 4.25
N ARG A 280 -7.85 4.27 4.92
CA ARG A 280 -7.10 5.38 4.32
C ARG A 280 -5.89 5.74 5.17
N ASP A 281 -5.12 6.70 4.73
CA ASP A 281 -3.96 7.22 5.47
C ASP A 281 -4.35 7.52 6.92
N GLY A 282 -3.63 6.93 7.87
CA GLY A 282 -3.91 7.09 9.31
C GLY A 282 -5.15 6.37 9.85
N ASN A 283 -5.99 5.78 8.98
CA ASN A 283 -7.15 5.00 9.39
C ASN A 283 -7.05 3.56 8.89
N GLY A 284 -6.55 2.68 9.73
CA GLY A 284 -6.23 1.29 9.39
C GLY A 284 -4.82 1.09 8.80
N ILE A 285 -4.10 2.16 8.53
CA ILE A 285 -2.72 2.15 8.02
C ILE A 285 -1.83 3.02 8.90
N MET A 286 -0.59 2.59 9.10
CA MET A 286 0.47 3.33 9.76
C MET A 286 1.80 3.05 9.05
N PHE A 287 2.68 4.04 9.02
CA PHE A 287 4.02 3.92 8.50
C PHE A 287 5.03 4.34 9.58
N ILE A 288 6.14 3.60 9.67
CA ILE A 288 7.24 3.89 10.60
C ILE A 288 8.52 4.02 9.76
N SER A 289 9.25 5.12 9.94
CA SER A 289 10.52 5.36 9.25
C SER A 289 11.67 4.57 9.86
N HIS A 290 12.78 4.53 9.14
CA HIS A 290 14.04 3.94 9.59
C HIS A 290 14.60 4.62 10.87
N THR A 291 14.25 5.90 11.12
CA THR A 291 14.62 6.67 12.31
C THR A 291 13.60 6.60 13.44
N GLY A 292 12.51 5.84 13.26
CA GLY A 292 11.47 5.63 14.25
C GLY A 292 10.36 6.68 14.27
N GLU A 293 10.31 7.58 13.31
CA GLU A 293 9.18 8.50 13.16
C GLU A 293 7.94 7.77 12.67
N VAL A 294 6.78 8.14 13.21
CA VAL A 294 5.49 7.53 12.88
C VAL A 294 4.68 8.49 12.02
N TYR A 295 4.13 7.98 10.93
CA TYR A 295 3.35 8.72 9.94
C TYR A 295 2.01 8.03 9.65
N PRO A 296 0.98 8.77 9.21
CA PRO A 296 -0.29 8.18 8.79
C PRO A 296 -0.16 7.24 7.57
N ALA A 297 0.76 7.53 6.67
CA ALA A 297 1.10 6.72 5.49
C ALA A 297 2.50 7.06 4.99
N GLY A 298 3.08 6.18 4.16
CA GLY A 298 4.43 6.37 3.65
C GLY A 298 4.59 7.55 2.69
N PHE A 299 3.51 7.99 2.05
CA PHE A 299 3.50 9.13 1.13
C PHE A 299 3.02 10.45 1.76
N LEU A 300 2.67 10.43 3.05
CA LEU A 300 2.19 11.60 3.79
C LEU A 300 3.19 11.97 4.88
N PRO A 301 4.07 12.94 4.63
CA PRO A 301 5.20 13.26 5.53
C PRO A 301 4.77 14.13 6.73
N LEU A 302 3.72 13.72 7.44
CA LEU A 302 3.25 14.35 8.66
C LEU A 302 3.67 13.52 9.86
N VAL A 303 4.69 13.95 10.58
CA VAL A 303 5.20 13.27 11.76
C VAL A 303 4.15 13.32 12.88
N ALA A 304 3.70 12.15 13.32
CA ALA A 304 2.75 11.99 14.42
C ALA A 304 3.42 11.76 15.77
N GLY A 305 4.68 11.34 15.76
CA GLY A 305 5.51 11.06 16.93
C GLY A 305 6.74 10.24 16.54
N ASN A 306 7.55 9.85 17.53
CA ASN A 306 8.72 9.00 17.33
C ASN A 306 8.74 7.88 18.39
N VAL A 307 9.01 6.62 17.97
CA VAL A 307 9.00 5.44 18.83
C VAL A 307 10.09 5.41 19.90
N ARG A 308 11.13 6.27 19.74
CA ARG A 308 12.17 6.46 20.75
C ARG A 308 11.69 7.26 21.96
N SER A 309 10.72 8.15 21.75
CA SER A 309 10.25 9.08 22.78
C SER A 309 8.84 8.80 23.31
N ALA A 310 8.05 8.00 22.59
CA ALA A 310 6.68 7.70 22.98
C ALA A 310 6.27 6.28 22.62
N ASP A 311 5.18 5.78 23.22
CA ASP A 311 4.60 4.49 22.89
C ASP A 311 3.89 4.54 21.51
N VAL A 312 4.20 3.58 20.64
CA VAL A 312 3.68 3.58 19.27
C VAL A 312 2.16 3.37 19.20
N VAL A 313 1.58 2.67 20.18
CA VAL A 313 0.12 2.46 20.26
C VAL A 313 -0.55 3.77 20.65
N GLU A 314 0.03 4.48 21.60
CA GLU A 314 -0.44 5.81 22.03
C GLU A 314 -0.31 6.83 20.89
N ILE A 315 0.84 6.87 20.17
CA ILE A 315 1.01 7.72 18.99
C ILE A 315 -0.12 7.47 17.99
N TYR A 316 -0.42 6.21 17.67
CA TYR A 316 -1.45 5.88 16.69
C TYR A 316 -2.85 6.30 17.14
N ARG A 317 -3.18 6.10 18.43
CA ARG A 317 -4.53 6.38 18.97
C ARG A 317 -4.75 7.85 19.26
N GLU A 318 -3.76 8.50 19.86
CA GLU A 318 -3.94 9.77 20.55
C GLU A 318 -3.33 10.98 19.81
N SER A 319 -2.36 10.76 18.90
CA SER A 319 -1.72 11.87 18.18
C SER A 319 -2.76 12.75 17.47
N PRO A 320 -2.65 14.08 17.61
CA PRO A 320 -3.52 15.03 16.89
C PRO A 320 -3.50 14.83 15.38
N VAL A 321 -2.37 14.41 14.81
CA VAL A 321 -2.23 14.12 13.37
C VAL A 321 -3.15 12.99 12.94
N PHE A 322 -3.14 11.86 13.67
CA PHE A 322 -4.01 10.74 13.37
C PHE A 322 -5.49 11.06 13.61
N LYS A 323 -5.80 11.74 14.72
CA LYS A 323 -7.19 12.13 15.03
C LYS A 323 -7.77 13.05 13.95
N ARG A 324 -7.02 14.07 13.56
CA ARG A 324 -7.43 15.03 12.53
C ARG A 324 -7.71 14.36 11.18
N ILE A 325 -6.83 13.46 10.74
CA ILE A 325 -6.95 12.79 9.43
C ILE A 325 -8.09 11.74 9.38
N ARG A 326 -8.50 11.22 10.54
CA ARG A 326 -9.62 10.29 10.67
C ARG A 326 -10.97 10.96 10.62
N ASP A 327 -11.03 12.21 11.05
CA ASP A 327 -12.28 12.97 11.10
C ASP A 327 -12.68 13.48 9.70
N THR A 328 -13.49 12.69 9.03
CA THR A 328 -13.98 12.97 7.68
C THR A 328 -14.89 14.20 7.62
N ALA A 329 -15.46 14.63 8.77
CA ALA A 329 -16.28 15.84 8.83
C ALA A 329 -15.45 17.11 8.60
N GLN A 330 -14.14 17.05 8.84
CA GLN A 330 -13.21 18.16 8.59
C GLN A 330 -12.70 18.22 7.15
N PHE A 331 -13.04 17.26 6.28
CA PHE A 331 -12.57 17.29 4.90
C PHE A 331 -13.13 18.50 4.13
N GLY A 332 -12.24 19.16 3.39
CA GLY A 332 -12.57 20.33 2.57
C GLY A 332 -12.95 19.97 1.13
N GLY A 333 -13.33 21.01 0.40
CA GLY A 333 -13.58 20.95 -1.04
C GLY A 333 -14.62 19.90 -1.44
N ARG A 334 -14.39 19.25 -2.59
CA ARG A 334 -15.26 18.19 -3.11
C ARG A 334 -15.31 16.97 -2.19
N CYS A 335 -14.18 16.60 -1.55
CA CYS A 335 -14.13 15.45 -0.64
C CYS A 335 -15.05 15.64 0.59
N GLY A 336 -15.13 16.86 1.12
CA GLY A 336 -15.99 17.17 2.28
C GLY A 336 -17.49 17.11 1.98
N ARG A 337 -17.88 17.46 0.75
CA ARG A 337 -19.29 17.41 0.29
C ARG A 337 -19.66 16.08 -0.37
N CYS A 338 -18.69 15.16 -0.52
CA CYS A 338 -18.90 13.93 -1.27
C CYS A 338 -19.67 12.89 -0.45
N GLU A 339 -20.69 12.30 -1.04
CA GLU A 339 -21.45 11.18 -0.48
C GLU A 339 -20.61 9.93 -0.22
N PHE A 340 -19.46 9.81 -0.88
CA PHE A 340 -18.50 8.70 -0.70
C PHE A 340 -17.36 9.03 0.28
N ARG A 341 -17.40 10.15 1.02
CA ARG A 341 -16.29 10.58 1.87
C ARG A 341 -15.88 9.53 2.91
N GLU A 342 -16.83 8.81 3.50
CA GLU A 342 -16.56 7.75 4.48
C GLU A 342 -15.97 6.50 3.83
N THR A 343 -16.43 6.16 2.64
CA THR A 343 -16.03 4.96 1.89
C THR A 343 -14.69 5.16 1.20
N CYS A 344 -14.50 6.30 0.57
CA CYS A 344 -13.35 6.68 -0.25
C CYS A 344 -12.41 7.61 0.52
N GLY A 345 -12.84 8.83 0.81
CA GLY A 345 -12.11 9.87 1.52
C GLY A 345 -10.98 10.54 0.73
N GLY A 346 -10.71 10.16 -0.52
CA GLY A 346 -9.60 10.67 -1.33
C GLY A 346 -8.21 10.30 -0.77
N SER A 347 -7.13 10.50 -1.54
CA SER A 347 -5.75 10.38 -1.05
C SER A 347 -5.39 11.62 -0.23
N ARG A 348 -5.14 11.42 1.05
CA ARG A 348 -4.72 12.51 1.94
C ARG A 348 -3.29 12.93 1.68
N ALA A 349 -2.47 11.97 1.19
CA ALA A 349 -1.11 12.24 0.75
C ALA A 349 -1.10 13.16 -0.48
N ARG A 350 -1.99 12.92 -1.47
CA ARG A 350 -2.07 13.78 -2.66
C ARG A 350 -2.63 15.16 -2.33
N ALA A 351 -3.67 15.22 -1.48
CA ALA A 351 -4.20 16.49 -1.01
C ALA A 351 -3.09 17.33 -0.34
N TYR A 352 -2.29 16.70 0.52
CA TYR A 352 -1.15 17.37 1.16
C TYR A 352 -0.06 17.80 0.16
N ALA A 353 0.32 16.92 -0.76
CA ALA A 353 1.34 17.25 -1.77
C ALA A 353 0.93 18.43 -2.67
N ALA A 354 -0.37 18.54 -2.99
CA ALA A 354 -0.89 19.59 -3.88
C ALA A 354 -1.15 20.92 -3.12
N TYR A 355 -1.61 20.87 -1.88
CA TYR A 355 -2.14 22.06 -1.19
C TYR A 355 -1.48 22.34 0.16
N GLY A 356 -0.57 21.48 0.65
CA GLY A 356 -0.03 21.58 2.01
C GLY A 356 -1.02 21.24 3.12
N ASP A 357 -2.25 20.84 2.76
CA ASP A 357 -3.30 20.47 3.71
C ASP A 357 -3.84 19.05 3.42
N PRO A 358 -3.65 18.09 4.34
CA PRO A 358 -4.15 16.74 4.15
C PRO A 358 -5.69 16.63 4.19
N LEU A 359 -6.39 17.66 4.62
CA LEU A 359 -7.84 17.71 4.66
C LEU A 359 -8.47 18.30 3.39
N ALA A 360 -7.67 18.90 2.51
CA ALA A 360 -8.14 19.42 1.23
C ALA A 360 -8.72 18.31 0.33
N GLU A 361 -9.37 18.67 -0.76
CA GLU A 361 -9.84 17.70 -1.74
C GLU A 361 -8.68 16.95 -2.43
N ASP A 362 -8.96 15.74 -2.92
CA ASP A 362 -8.03 15.01 -3.76
C ASP A 362 -8.11 15.55 -5.20
N PRO A 363 -7.05 16.22 -5.73
CA PRO A 363 -7.10 16.84 -7.05
C PRO A 363 -7.19 15.81 -8.20
N ALA A 364 -6.79 14.55 -7.99
CA ALA A 364 -6.87 13.51 -9.00
C ALA A 364 -8.27 12.88 -9.14
N CYS A 365 -9.25 13.31 -8.34
CA CYS A 365 -10.62 12.83 -8.44
C CYS A 365 -11.44 13.68 -9.42
N GLY A 366 -11.91 13.10 -10.53
CA GLY A 366 -12.79 13.78 -11.50
C GLY A 366 -14.28 13.83 -11.09
N TYR A 367 -14.67 13.09 -10.03
CA TYR A 367 -16.06 12.96 -9.62
C TYR A 367 -16.64 14.27 -9.05
N GLN A 368 -17.86 14.60 -9.48
CA GLN A 368 -18.62 15.72 -8.93
C GLN A 368 -19.62 15.19 -7.89
N PRO A 369 -19.56 15.65 -6.63
CA PRO A 369 -20.50 15.24 -5.59
C PRO A 369 -21.97 15.52 -5.93
N GLY A 370 -22.87 14.64 -5.46
CA GLY A 370 -24.32 14.77 -5.68
C GLY A 370 -24.86 14.06 -6.92
N GLN A 371 -24.00 13.50 -7.77
CA GLN A 371 -24.44 12.78 -8.97
C GLN A 371 -25.03 11.38 -8.68
N MET A 372 -24.75 10.81 -7.52
CA MET A 372 -25.09 9.41 -7.18
C MET A 372 -25.63 9.26 -5.75
N GLY A 373 -26.41 10.22 -5.28
CA GLY A 373 -26.93 10.24 -3.90
C GLY A 373 -27.69 8.97 -3.50
N GLU A 374 -28.49 8.39 -4.40
CA GLU A 374 -29.22 7.14 -4.14
C GLU A 374 -28.32 5.93 -3.95
N ILE A 375 -27.20 5.86 -4.68
CA ILE A 375 -26.22 4.76 -4.55
C ILE A 375 -25.49 4.85 -3.22
N ALA A 376 -25.21 6.07 -2.77
CA ALA A 376 -24.46 6.32 -1.53
C ALA A 376 -25.36 6.28 -0.28
N ALA A 377 -26.65 6.55 -0.38
CA ALA A 377 -27.58 6.59 0.76
C ALA A 377 -27.56 5.29 1.59
N GLY A 378 -27.54 4.14 0.94
CA GLY A 378 -27.42 2.84 1.62
C GLY A 378 -26.06 2.56 2.30
N LEU A 379 -25.05 3.41 2.11
CA LEU A 379 -23.74 3.25 2.76
C LEU A 379 -23.70 3.79 4.18
N GLN A 380 -24.59 4.70 4.51
CA GLN A 380 -24.64 5.40 5.80
C GLN A 380 -25.52 4.68 6.84
N GLU A 381 -26.34 3.73 6.41
CA GLU A 381 -27.15 2.90 7.31
C GLU A 381 -26.30 1.75 7.86
N ASN A 382 -25.51 2.05 8.94
CA ASN A 382 -25.12 1.16 10.07
C ASN A 382 -24.06 1.79 10.96
#